data_3d1df273de7eb3306bcbafb924567d1d
#
_entry.id   3d1df273de7eb3306bcbafb924567d1d
#
_cell.length_a   1.000
_cell.length_b   1.000
_cell.length_c   1.000
_cell.angle_alpha   90.00
_cell.angle_beta   90.00
_cell.angle_gamma   90.00
#
_symmetry.space_group_name_H-M   'P 1'
#
loop_
_entity.id
_entity.type
_entity.pdbx_description
1 polymer ?
#
loop_
_entity_poly.entity_id
_entity_poly.type
_entity_poly.pdbx_seq_one_letter_code
_entity_poly.pdbx_strand_id
1 'polypeptide(L)'
;MDNLKIFLQKECDLHMVKVIMGLKGSGKTKELVDLIKKADQEAHGNVVCIEKNKNLTYDIPYTVRLIHAGEYSINTNALLRGFVSGLHAGNYDITHVFIDNFLKMLDDSSPDAVMELLDWMDRFSKENKVDFVISCTADPNATTDDRIKKYF
;
A
#
# COMPACT_ATOMS: atom_id res chain seq x y z
N MET A 1 19.53 20.70 -19.37
CA MET A 1 19.46 20.44 -17.91
C MET A 1 18.04 20.54 -17.38
N ASP A 2 17.28 21.53 -17.75
CA ASP A 2 15.91 21.71 -17.25
C ASP A 2 14.96 20.61 -17.74
N ASN A 3 15.12 20.13 -18.97
CA ASN A 3 14.31 19.04 -19.52
C ASN A 3 14.51 17.70 -18.79
N LEU A 4 15.73 17.42 -18.34
CA LEU A 4 16.02 16.20 -17.58
C LEU A 4 15.40 16.25 -16.19
N LYS A 5 15.48 17.42 -15.51
CA LYS A 5 14.84 17.63 -14.20
C LYS A 5 13.32 17.51 -14.29
N ILE A 6 12.71 18.08 -15.34
CA ILE A 6 11.26 17.98 -15.59
C ILE A 6 10.88 16.54 -15.88
N PHE A 7 11.67 15.81 -16.66
CA PHE A 7 11.43 14.40 -16.98
C PHE A 7 11.50 13.52 -15.72
N LEU A 8 12.55 13.67 -14.90
CA LEU A 8 12.72 12.94 -13.64
C LEU A 8 11.61 13.28 -12.64
N GLN A 9 11.19 14.55 -12.58
CA GLN A 9 10.07 14.96 -11.74
C GLN A 9 8.76 14.32 -12.18
N LYS A 10 8.49 14.26 -13.49
CA LYS A 10 7.31 13.58 -14.03
C LYS A 10 7.31 12.08 -13.76
N GLU A 11 8.45 11.40 -13.84
CA GLU A 11 8.55 9.99 -13.46
C GLU A 11 8.27 9.77 -11.97
N CYS A 12 8.80 10.64 -11.11
CA CYS A 12 8.50 10.58 -9.67
C CYS A 12 7.02 10.79 -9.38
N ASP A 13 6.36 11.71 -10.09
CA ASP A 13 4.94 12.02 -9.88
C ASP A 13 3.99 10.94 -10.42
N LEU A 14 4.48 9.98 -11.22
CA LEU A 14 3.67 8.85 -11.71
C LEU A 14 3.40 7.78 -10.65
N HIS A 15 4.26 7.65 -9.65
CA HIS A 15 4.09 6.68 -8.58
C HIS A 15 3.28 7.26 -7.43
N MET A 16 2.36 6.47 -6.88
CA MET A 16 1.34 6.97 -5.97
C MET A 16 1.02 6.00 -4.83
N VAL A 17 0.38 6.57 -3.82
CA VAL A 17 -0.36 5.84 -2.79
C VAL A 17 -1.84 6.00 -3.08
N LYS A 18 -2.57 4.87 -3.15
CA LYS A 18 -4.02 4.85 -3.28
C LYS A 18 -4.63 4.18 -2.05
N VAL A 19 -5.64 4.83 -1.46
CA VAL A 19 -6.41 4.29 -0.35
C VAL A 19 -7.81 3.92 -0.83
N ILE A 20 -8.20 2.65 -0.62
CA ILE A 20 -9.55 2.15 -0.82
C ILE A 20 -10.22 2.11 0.55
N MET A 21 -11.18 2.98 0.79
CA MET A 21 -11.89 3.08 2.05
C MET A 21 -13.35 2.68 1.88
N GLY A 22 -13.86 1.88 2.80
CA GLY A 22 -15.25 1.47 2.81
C GLY A 22 -15.62 0.74 4.09
N LEU A 23 -16.91 0.66 4.36
CA LEU A 23 -17.46 -0.13 5.45
C LEU A 23 -17.27 -1.63 5.16
N LYS A 24 -17.34 -2.45 6.21
CA LYS A 24 -17.35 -3.90 6.07
C LYS A 24 -18.48 -4.31 5.11
N GLY A 25 -18.17 -5.16 4.12
CA GLY A 25 -19.13 -5.62 3.12
C GLY A 25 -19.34 -4.66 1.94
N SER A 26 -18.59 -3.55 1.83
CA SER A 26 -18.70 -2.58 0.72
C SER A 26 -18.02 -3.04 -0.58
N GLY A 27 -17.39 -4.22 -0.61
CA GLY A 27 -16.70 -4.76 -1.79
C GLY A 27 -15.26 -4.31 -1.94
N LYS A 28 -14.65 -3.66 -0.94
CA LYS A 28 -13.25 -3.19 -1.04
C LYS A 28 -12.23 -4.32 -1.14
N THR A 29 -12.49 -5.48 -0.52
CA THR A 29 -11.61 -6.66 -0.67
C THR A 29 -11.61 -7.17 -2.10
N LYS A 30 -12.78 -7.25 -2.73
CA LYS A 30 -12.89 -7.62 -4.15
C LYS A 30 -12.16 -6.62 -5.04
N GLU A 31 -12.34 -5.34 -4.79
CA GLU A 31 -11.64 -4.28 -5.53
C GLU A 31 -10.13 -4.42 -5.39
N LEU A 32 -9.63 -4.65 -4.17
CA LEU A 32 -8.21 -4.86 -3.91
C LEU A 32 -7.68 -6.08 -4.66
N VAL A 33 -8.38 -7.21 -4.61
CA VAL A 33 -7.99 -8.44 -5.32
C VAL A 33 -7.97 -8.22 -6.83
N ASP A 34 -8.95 -7.52 -7.39
CA ASP A 34 -8.99 -7.21 -8.82
C ASP A 34 -7.81 -6.32 -9.24
N LEU A 35 -7.45 -5.34 -8.42
CA LEU A 35 -6.27 -4.49 -8.66
C LEU A 35 -4.95 -5.27 -8.53
N ILE A 36 -4.86 -6.21 -7.60
CA ILE A 36 -3.68 -7.10 -7.47
C ILE A 36 -3.52 -7.95 -8.73
N LYS A 37 -4.60 -8.57 -9.22
CA LYS A 37 -4.57 -9.38 -10.44
C LYS A 37 -4.18 -8.56 -11.66
N LYS A 38 -4.70 -7.35 -11.77
CA LYS A 38 -4.34 -6.42 -12.84
C LYS A 38 -2.87 -6.03 -12.78
N ALA A 39 -2.37 -5.67 -11.60
CA ALA A 39 -0.96 -5.33 -11.40
C ALA A 39 -0.04 -6.51 -11.74
N ASP A 40 -0.40 -7.72 -11.31
CA ASP A 40 0.37 -8.94 -11.63
C ASP A 40 0.49 -9.20 -13.12
N GLN A 41 -0.56 -8.91 -13.89
CA GLN A 41 -0.57 -9.07 -15.35
C GLN A 41 0.20 -7.97 -16.08
N GLU A 42 0.15 -6.73 -15.60
CA GLU A 42 0.68 -5.56 -16.30
C GLU A 42 2.06 -5.12 -15.80
N ALA A 43 2.44 -5.47 -14.56
CA ALA A 43 3.70 -5.06 -13.97
C ALA A 43 4.90 -5.71 -14.66
N HIS A 44 5.96 -4.93 -14.83
CA HIS A 44 7.26 -5.41 -15.30
C HIS A 44 8.17 -5.86 -14.16
N GLY A 45 7.63 -6.01 -12.95
CA GLY A 45 8.34 -6.40 -11.75
C GLY A 45 7.46 -7.20 -10.80
N ASN A 46 7.89 -7.31 -9.56
CA ASN A 46 7.22 -8.12 -8.57
C ASN A 46 6.12 -7.37 -7.83
N VAL A 47 5.04 -8.07 -7.55
CA VAL A 47 3.90 -7.58 -6.78
C VAL A 47 3.87 -8.27 -5.42
N VAL A 48 3.72 -7.49 -4.36
CA VAL A 48 3.66 -7.96 -2.97
C VAL A 48 2.32 -7.57 -2.37
N CYS A 49 1.70 -8.48 -1.65
CA CYS A 49 0.48 -8.24 -0.87
C CYS A 49 0.74 -8.56 0.60
N ILE A 50 0.47 -7.61 1.48
CA ILE A 50 0.61 -7.75 2.93
C ILE A 50 -0.78 -7.76 3.54
N GLU A 51 -1.10 -8.80 4.31
CA GLU A 51 -2.33 -8.88 5.10
C GLU A 51 -2.02 -9.29 6.54
N LYS A 52 -2.89 -8.90 7.47
CA LYS A 52 -2.72 -9.29 8.88
C LYS A 52 -2.98 -10.78 9.08
N ASN A 53 -4.05 -11.30 8.51
CA ASN A 53 -4.53 -12.67 8.65
C ASN A 53 -4.48 -13.41 7.31
N LYS A 54 -4.81 -14.70 7.29
CA LYS A 54 -4.75 -15.54 6.11
C LYS A 54 -6.07 -15.56 5.31
N ASN A 55 -6.63 -14.40 5.02
CA ASN A 55 -7.94 -14.29 4.35
C ASN A 55 -7.86 -14.36 2.82
N LEU A 56 -6.74 -13.93 2.23
CA LEU A 56 -6.57 -13.78 0.79
C LEU A 56 -5.83 -14.93 0.10
N THR A 57 -5.44 -15.98 0.83
CA THR A 57 -4.56 -17.04 0.34
C THR A 57 -5.03 -17.68 -0.96
N TYR A 58 -6.36 -17.88 -1.11
CA TYR A 58 -6.94 -18.53 -2.29
C TYR A 58 -7.34 -17.57 -3.41
N ASP A 59 -7.38 -16.28 -3.12
CA ASP A 59 -7.84 -15.25 -4.07
C ASP A 59 -6.69 -14.61 -4.84
N ILE A 60 -5.47 -14.74 -4.34
CA ILE A 60 -4.27 -14.08 -4.86
C ILE A 60 -3.51 -15.04 -5.78
N PRO A 61 -3.08 -14.59 -6.98
CA PRO A 61 -2.22 -15.40 -7.85
C PRO A 61 -0.92 -15.82 -7.16
N TYR A 62 -0.45 -17.03 -7.42
CA TYR A 62 0.79 -17.54 -6.80
C TYR A 62 2.05 -16.75 -7.21
N THR A 63 1.98 -16.00 -8.29
CA THR A 63 3.05 -15.09 -8.76
C THR A 63 3.20 -13.85 -7.88
N VAL A 64 2.18 -13.52 -7.10
CA VAL A 64 2.21 -12.43 -6.12
C VAL A 64 2.75 -12.95 -4.79
N ARG A 65 3.71 -12.24 -4.21
CA ARG A 65 4.21 -12.59 -2.88
C ARG A 65 3.20 -12.17 -1.83
N LEU A 66 2.52 -13.14 -1.24
CA LEU A 66 1.57 -12.91 -0.13
C LEU A 66 2.29 -13.05 1.21
N ILE A 67 2.19 -12.01 2.05
CA ILE A 67 2.85 -11.94 3.35
C ILE A 67 1.81 -11.75 4.44
N HIS A 68 1.88 -12.59 5.47
CA HIS A 68 1.00 -12.50 6.63
C HIS A 68 1.71 -11.73 7.75
N ALA A 69 1.37 -10.46 7.90
CA ALA A 69 2.01 -9.54 8.85
C ALA A 69 1.97 -10.04 10.31
N GLY A 70 0.90 -10.77 10.67
CA GLY A 70 0.76 -11.37 12.00
C GLY A 70 1.86 -12.38 12.34
N GLU A 71 2.42 -13.07 11.35
CA GLU A 71 3.51 -14.03 11.55
C GLU A 71 4.85 -13.34 11.87
N TYR A 72 4.98 -12.07 11.52
CA TYR A 72 6.20 -11.28 11.72
C TYR A 72 6.04 -10.18 12.77
N SER A 73 4.93 -10.20 13.51
CA SER A 73 4.64 -9.20 14.55
C SER A 73 4.69 -7.75 14.05
N ILE A 74 4.28 -7.52 12.81
CA ILE A 74 4.24 -6.19 12.21
C ILE A 74 2.95 -5.50 12.68
N ASN A 75 3.06 -4.66 13.70
CA ASN A 75 1.92 -4.04 14.36
C ASN A 75 2.12 -2.56 14.70
N THR A 76 3.26 -1.98 14.36
CA THR A 76 3.52 -0.56 14.57
C THR A 76 3.92 0.13 13.27
N ASN A 77 3.79 1.45 13.25
CA ASN A 77 4.25 2.30 12.16
C ASN A 77 5.75 2.05 11.85
N ALA A 78 6.59 2.07 12.87
CA ALA A 78 8.04 1.87 12.69
C ALA A 78 8.38 0.49 12.13
N LEU A 79 7.71 -0.57 12.62
CA LEU A 79 7.93 -1.92 12.11
C LEU A 79 7.46 -2.07 10.67
N LEU A 80 6.32 -1.49 10.30
CA LEU A 80 5.83 -1.54 8.93
C LEU A 80 6.75 -0.79 7.96
N ARG A 81 7.24 0.38 8.34
CA ARG A 81 8.23 1.13 7.55
C ARG A 81 9.51 0.33 7.33
N GLY A 82 10.06 -0.23 8.39
CA GLY A 82 11.26 -1.06 8.33
C GLY A 82 11.05 -2.31 7.48
N PHE A 83 9.90 -2.94 7.60
CA PHE A 83 9.55 -4.13 6.82
C PHE A 83 9.46 -3.82 5.32
N VAL A 84 8.73 -2.78 4.94
CA VAL A 84 8.61 -2.33 3.54
C VAL A 84 9.97 -1.92 2.98
N SER A 85 10.76 -1.18 3.74
CA SER A 85 12.12 -0.80 3.34
C SER A 85 13.01 -2.01 3.13
N GLY A 86 12.93 -3.01 4.02
CA GLY A 86 13.68 -4.26 3.91
C GLY A 86 13.25 -5.12 2.72
N LEU A 87 11.94 -5.18 2.43
CA LEU A 87 11.45 -5.86 1.23
C LEU A 87 12.06 -5.26 -0.04
N HIS A 88 12.03 -3.94 -0.16
CA HIS A 88 12.57 -3.24 -1.32
C HIS A 88 14.11 -3.36 -1.38
N ALA A 89 14.80 -3.24 -0.25
CA ALA A 89 16.25 -3.40 -0.19
C ALA A 89 16.70 -4.80 -0.62
N GLY A 90 15.90 -5.83 -0.29
CA GLY A 90 16.14 -7.21 -0.69
C GLY A 90 15.69 -7.54 -2.11
N ASN A 91 14.84 -6.73 -2.71
CA ASN A 91 14.31 -6.95 -4.06
C ASN A 91 13.92 -5.63 -4.72
N TYR A 92 14.82 -5.04 -5.50
CA TYR A 92 14.59 -3.81 -6.24
C TYR A 92 13.56 -3.93 -7.38
N ASP A 93 13.17 -5.16 -7.73
CA ASP A 93 12.19 -5.42 -8.78
C ASP A 93 10.74 -5.28 -8.29
N ILE A 94 10.50 -5.03 -7.01
CA ILE A 94 9.17 -4.77 -6.49
C ILE A 94 8.64 -3.45 -7.06
N THR A 95 7.49 -3.54 -7.73
CA THR A 95 6.80 -2.39 -8.35
C THR A 95 5.52 -2.00 -7.65
N HIS A 96 4.87 -2.94 -6.95
CA HIS A 96 3.59 -2.73 -6.28
C HIS A 96 3.58 -3.40 -4.91
N VAL A 97 3.08 -2.68 -3.92
CA VAL A 97 2.81 -3.19 -2.57
C VAL A 97 1.35 -2.92 -2.24
N PHE A 98 0.60 -3.99 -2.01
CA PHE A 98 -0.79 -3.95 -1.56
C PHE A 98 -0.85 -4.27 -0.08
N ILE A 99 -1.65 -3.53 0.69
CA ILE A 99 -1.83 -3.76 2.12
C ILE A 99 -3.33 -3.83 2.42
N ASP A 100 -3.79 -5.00 2.85
CA ASP A 100 -5.19 -5.21 3.22
C ASP A 100 -5.44 -4.93 4.70
N ASN A 101 -6.57 -4.30 5.00
CA ASN A 101 -6.99 -3.94 6.36
C ASN A 101 -5.91 -3.19 7.16
N PHE A 102 -5.36 -2.18 6.55
CA PHE A 102 -4.25 -1.38 7.04
C PHE A 102 -4.44 -0.87 8.49
N LEU A 103 -5.62 -0.30 8.81
CA LEU A 103 -5.89 0.23 10.15
C LEU A 103 -5.93 -0.86 11.23
N LYS A 104 -6.38 -2.06 10.88
CA LYS A 104 -6.42 -3.20 11.82
C LYS A 104 -5.05 -3.82 12.06
N MET A 105 -4.09 -3.54 11.21
CA MET A 105 -2.72 -4.02 11.35
C MET A 105 -1.95 -3.23 12.40
N LEU A 106 -2.29 -1.95 12.60
CA LEU A 106 -1.56 -1.04 13.45
C LEU A 106 -2.17 -0.94 14.85
N ASP A 107 -1.33 -0.95 15.90
CA ASP A 107 -1.73 -0.71 17.27
C ASP A 107 -2.17 0.75 17.48
N ASP A 108 -1.49 1.70 16.83
CA ASP A 108 -1.89 3.10 16.82
C ASP A 108 -2.45 3.47 15.44
N SER A 109 -3.76 3.60 15.36
CA SER A 109 -4.51 4.04 14.18
C SER A 109 -5.11 5.44 14.35
N SER A 110 -4.53 6.26 15.23
CA SER A 110 -4.91 7.67 15.35
C SER A 110 -4.73 8.40 14.01
N PRO A 111 -5.54 9.44 13.74
CA PRO A 111 -5.45 10.17 12.47
C PRO A 111 -4.04 10.70 12.16
N ASP A 112 -3.35 11.25 13.14
CA ASP A 112 -1.99 11.77 12.94
C ASP A 112 -0.97 10.66 12.63
N ALA A 113 -1.04 9.52 13.33
CA ALA A 113 -0.17 8.37 13.08
C ALA A 113 -0.40 7.78 11.69
N VAL A 114 -1.66 7.65 11.27
CA VAL A 114 -2.03 7.17 9.95
C VAL A 114 -1.51 8.11 8.86
N MET A 115 -1.71 9.42 9.02
CA MET A 115 -1.23 10.41 8.04
C MET A 115 0.29 10.44 7.94
N GLU A 116 0.99 10.35 9.06
CA GLU A 116 2.45 10.27 9.06
C GLU A 116 2.95 9.06 8.25
N LEU A 117 2.32 7.92 8.42
CA LEU A 117 2.67 6.70 7.69
C LEU A 117 2.34 6.81 6.19
N LEU A 118 1.16 7.34 5.83
CA LEU A 118 0.78 7.55 4.44
C LEU A 118 1.70 8.56 3.74
N ASP A 119 2.08 9.63 4.42
CA ASP A 119 3.02 10.61 3.86
C ASP A 119 4.43 10.01 3.69
N TRP A 120 4.85 9.15 4.58
CA TRP A 120 6.08 8.38 4.41
C TRP A 120 6.00 7.44 3.20
N MET A 121 4.88 6.72 3.03
CA MET A 121 4.67 5.86 1.87
C MET A 121 4.67 6.65 0.57
N ASP A 122 4.08 7.84 0.56
CA ASP A 122 4.06 8.71 -0.62
C ASP A 122 5.49 9.11 -1.04
N ARG A 123 6.31 9.52 -0.08
CA ARG A 123 7.73 9.81 -0.35
C ARG A 123 8.49 8.59 -0.83
N PHE A 124 8.31 7.45 -0.15
CA PHE A 124 8.93 6.18 -0.54
C PHE A 124 8.53 5.75 -1.95
N SER A 125 7.26 5.86 -2.27
CA SER A 125 6.69 5.56 -3.59
C SER A 125 7.39 6.34 -4.70
N LYS A 126 7.54 7.64 -4.52
CA LYS A 126 8.17 8.53 -5.50
C LYS A 126 9.67 8.30 -5.61
N GLU A 127 10.36 8.10 -4.49
CA GLU A 127 11.81 7.87 -4.46
C GLU A 127 12.23 6.53 -5.05
N ASN A 128 11.43 5.49 -4.83
CA ASN A 128 11.78 4.11 -5.16
C ASN A 128 10.96 3.52 -6.32
N LYS A 129 10.04 4.28 -6.91
CA LYS A 129 9.17 3.86 -8.01
C LYS A 129 8.33 2.63 -7.67
N VAL A 130 7.70 2.67 -6.49
CA VAL A 130 6.81 1.62 -5.97
C VAL A 130 5.43 2.20 -5.77
N ASP A 131 4.40 1.57 -6.33
CA ASP A 131 3.01 1.95 -6.10
C ASP A 131 2.46 1.22 -4.87
N PHE A 132 1.76 1.96 -4.01
CA PHE A 132 1.04 1.40 -2.86
C PHE A 132 -0.45 1.48 -3.06
N VAL A 133 -1.15 0.38 -2.79
CA VAL A 133 -2.62 0.34 -2.72
C VAL A 133 -3.01 -0.26 -1.37
N ILE A 134 -3.80 0.47 -0.61
CA ILE A 134 -4.11 0.16 0.79
C ILE A 134 -5.61 0.10 0.96
N SER A 135 -6.14 -0.93 1.60
CA SER A 135 -7.54 -0.98 2.00
C SER A 135 -7.72 -0.61 3.47
N CYS A 136 -8.74 0.18 3.76
CA CYS A 136 -9.12 0.60 5.09
C CYS A 136 -10.60 0.34 5.34
N THR A 137 -10.93 -0.30 6.46
CA THR A 137 -12.32 -0.45 6.90
C THR A 137 -12.72 0.76 7.74
N ALA A 138 -13.33 1.74 7.11
CA ALA A 138 -13.88 2.95 7.73
C ALA A 138 -14.93 3.56 6.80
N ASP A 139 -15.82 4.39 7.35
CA ASP A 139 -16.77 5.14 6.54
C ASP A 139 -16.08 6.35 5.89
N PRO A 140 -15.95 6.38 4.56
CA PRO A 140 -15.31 7.51 3.89
C PRO A 140 -16.09 8.84 4.05
N ASN A 141 -17.40 8.76 4.30
CA ASN A 141 -18.23 9.95 4.53
C ASN A 141 -18.15 10.47 5.97
N ALA A 142 -17.87 9.58 6.93
CA ALA A 142 -17.72 9.93 8.34
C ALA A 142 -16.26 10.21 8.74
N THR A 143 -15.31 10.07 7.81
CA THR A 143 -13.91 10.40 8.05
C THR A 143 -13.77 11.89 8.30
N THR A 144 -13.39 12.23 9.52
CA THR A 144 -13.25 13.62 9.96
C THR A 144 -11.96 14.27 9.50
N ASP A 145 -10.98 13.48 9.12
CA ASP A 145 -9.69 13.97 8.67
C ASP A 145 -9.64 14.03 7.13
N ASP A 146 -9.80 15.22 6.59
CA ASP A 146 -9.79 15.45 5.14
C ASP A 146 -8.44 15.20 4.48
N ARG A 147 -7.35 15.14 5.26
CA ARG A 147 -6.00 14.89 4.73
C ARG A 147 -5.90 13.55 4.01
N ILE A 148 -6.64 12.53 4.46
CA ILE A 148 -6.59 11.20 3.85
C ILE A 148 -7.22 11.17 2.46
N LYS A 149 -8.15 12.08 2.18
CA LYS A 149 -8.92 12.11 0.92
C LYS A 149 -8.05 12.33 -0.30
N LYS A 150 -6.87 12.93 -0.15
CA LYS A 150 -5.91 13.10 -1.26
C LYS A 150 -5.37 11.77 -1.78
N TYR A 151 -5.53 10.68 -1.02
CA TYR A 151 -5.09 9.34 -1.40
C TYR A 151 -6.21 8.44 -1.94
N PHE A 152 -7.43 8.93 -2.00
CA PHE A 152 -8.58 8.16 -2.53
C PHE A 152 -8.50 7.95 -4.03
#